data_d774c65e4208c6096ddeb7ee67d7c198
#
_entry.id   d774c65e4208c6096ddeb7ee67d7c198
#
_cell.length_a   1.000
_cell.length_b   1.000
_cell.length_c   1.000
_cell.angle_alpha   90.00
_cell.angle_beta   90.00
_cell.angle_gamma   90.00
#
_symmetry.space_group_name_H-M   'P 1'
#
loop_
_entity.id
_entity.type
_entity.pdbx_description
1 polymer ?
#
loop_
_entity_poly.entity_id
_entity_poly.type
_entity_poly.pdbx_seq_one_letter_code
_entity_poly.pdbx_strand_id
1 'polypeptide(L)'
;MLDGATRVSDMVNRAVELGMPAVALTDHGYMYGIPELGLACDAVNNAALDFKQWKHDKTAFAEGDFGEAPEDDKARAQWERDRAAWEAEGSLEGTKPDPVIKPIFGCEVYFTPDETLSRDRKPELYHMILIARNETGYVNLMQTVSEAATQGFYYKPRVTLDNLRRHREGLIATSACIAGIIPKCIDRNQLDEAIRWAETFRDTFEPGNFYIEIQDHGITTDRGLTDEQLSRQLIDIARQVGVKVIATNDFHYLTREDAPVQDIMMCIGMNSKVD
;
A
#
# COMPACT_ATOMS: atom_id res chain seq x y z
N MET A 1 6.47 -14.95 -2.58
CA MET A 1 7.08 -15.33 -1.28
C MET A 1 5.94 -15.38 -0.28
N LEU A 2 5.91 -16.36 0.61
CA LEU A 2 4.89 -16.41 1.67
C LEU A 2 5.45 -15.68 2.90
N ASP A 3 5.30 -14.37 2.94
CA ASP A 3 5.84 -13.51 3.98
C ASP A 3 4.82 -12.52 4.57
N GLY A 4 3.61 -12.45 4.00
CA GLY A 4 2.50 -11.67 4.51
C GLY A 4 1.42 -12.55 5.14
N ALA A 5 1.02 -12.25 6.37
CA ALA A 5 -0.03 -12.95 7.12
C ALA A 5 -1.37 -12.20 7.13
N THR A 6 -1.50 -11.16 6.30
CA THR A 6 -2.66 -10.27 6.27
C THR A 6 -3.59 -10.58 5.10
N ARG A 7 -4.89 -10.71 5.36
CA ARG A 7 -5.91 -10.69 4.30
C ARG A 7 -6.19 -9.25 3.90
N VAL A 8 -6.40 -9.00 2.61
CA VAL A 8 -6.65 -7.64 2.09
C VAL A 8 -7.89 -7.01 2.73
N SER A 9 -8.99 -7.76 2.88
CA SER A 9 -10.19 -7.28 3.55
C SER A 9 -9.97 -6.88 5.01
N ASP A 10 -9.17 -7.66 5.75
CA ASP A 10 -8.87 -7.38 7.15
C ASP A 10 -7.98 -6.12 7.27
N MET A 11 -7.04 -5.94 6.33
CA MET A 11 -6.22 -4.73 6.22
C MET A 11 -7.07 -3.48 6.01
N VAL A 12 -8.02 -3.53 5.08
CA VAL A 12 -8.92 -2.41 4.79
C VAL A 12 -9.78 -2.08 6.01
N ASN A 13 -10.40 -3.08 6.64
CA ASN A 13 -11.20 -2.90 7.85
C ASN A 13 -10.37 -2.30 9.00
N ARG A 14 -9.15 -2.79 9.19
CA ARG A 14 -8.25 -2.27 10.23
C ARG A 14 -7.85 -0.82 9.96
N ALA A 15 -7.58 -0.46 8.72
CA ALA A 15 -7.29 0.92 8.34
C ALA A 15 -8.47 1.85 8.65
N VAL A 16 -9.69 1.41 8.36
CA VAL A 16 -10.93 2.14 8.71
C VAL A 16 -11.09 2.30 10.22
N GLU A 17 -10.91 1.23 11.00
CA GLU A 17 -10.96 1.28 12.47
C GLU A 17 -9.97 2.28 13.07
N LEU A 18 -8.79 2.39 12.47
CA LEU A 18 -7.74 3.33 12.88
C LEU A 18 -7.97 4.76 12.33
N GLY A 19 -9.05 5.00 11.58
CA GLY A 19 -9.36 6.31 11.00
C GLY A 19 -8.40 6.72 9.87
N MET A 20 -7.74 5.76 9.21
CA MET A 20 -6.85 6.05 8.10
C MET A 20 -7.68 6.40 6.84
N PRO A 21 -7.33 7.48 6.11
CA PRO A 21 -8.07 7.87 4.90
C PRO A 21 -7.68 7.06 3.66
N ALA A 22 -6.62 6.28 3.72
CA ALA A 22 -6.11 5.49 2.61
C ALA A 22 -5.31 4.29 3.09
N VAL A 23 -5.19 3.27 2.24
CA VAL A 23 -4.35 2.10 2.46
C VAL A 23 -3.68 1.69 1.16
N ALA A 24 -2.39 1.34 1.23
CA ALA A 24 -1.60 0.91 0.09
C ALA A 24 -1.38 -0.61 0.10
N LEU A 25 -1.33 -1.20 -1.08
CA LEU A 25 -0.88 -2.57 -1.28
C LEU A 25 0.24 -2.58 -2.31
N THR A 26 1.39 -3.19 -1.94
CA THR A 26 2.61 -3.20 -2.73
C THR A 26 3.25 -4.59 -2.74
N ASP A 27 2.50 -5.59 -3.22
CA ASP A 27 2.95 -6.98 -3.28
C ASP A 27 4.30 -7.14 -3.99
N HIS A 28 5.08 -8.15 -3.60
CA HIS A 28 6.40 -8.44 -4.15
C HIS A 28 6.38 -8.91 -5.60
N GLY A 29 6.81 -8.08 -6.52
CA GLY A 29 7.06 -8.38 -7.94
C GLY A 29 5.82 -8.58 -8.80
N TYR A 30 4.63 -8.52 -8.23
CA TYR A 30 3.34 -8.75 -8.89
C TYR A 30 2.26 -7.82 -8.33
N MET A 31 1.08 -7.82 -8.97
CA MET A 31 -0.05 -6.98 -8.62
C MET A 31 -1.32 -7.80 -8.33
N TYR A 32 -1.18 -9.02 -7.84
CA TYR A 32 -2.31 -9.94 -7.70
C TYR A 32 -3.33 -9.51 -6.65
N GLY A 33 -2.92 -8.84 -5.59
CA GLY A 33 -3.81 -8.34 -4.54
C GLY A 33 -4.55 -7.05 -4.90
N ILE A 34 -4.16 -6.35 -5.96
CA ILE A 34 -4.73 -5.04 -6.33
C ILE A 34 -6.24 -5.10 -6.62
N PRO A 35 -6.78 -6.07 -7.39
CA PRO A 35 -8.22 -6.17 -7.59
C PRO A 35 -9.00 -6.40 -6.29
N GLU A 36 -8.46 -7.21 -5.39
CA GLU A 36 -9.07 -7.47 -4.07
C GLU A 36 -9.06 -6.22 -3.20
N LEU A 37 -7.97 -5.42 -3.22
CA LEU A 37 -7.91 -4.14 -2.51
C LEU A 37 -8.99 -3.17 -3.03
N GLY A 38 -9.14 -3.03 -4.35
CA GLY A 38 -10.17 -2.19 -4.95
C GLY A 38 -11.56 -2.59 -4.46
N LEU A 39 -11.91 -3.87 -4.59
CA LEU A 39 -13.21 -4.40 -4.18
C LEU A 39 -13.46 -4.24 -2.66
N ALA A 40 -12.45 -4.46 -1.83
CA ALA A 40 -12.58 -4.30 -0.38
C ALA A 40 -12.82 -2.83 0.02
N CYS A 41 -12.11 -1.88 -0.59
CA CYS A 41 -12.33 -0.45 -0.38
C CYS A 41 -13.70 0.00 -0.90
N ASP A 42 -14.11 -0.48 -2.08
CA ASP A 42 -15.43 -0.18 -2.66
C ASP A 42 -16.56 -0.69 -1.76
N ALA A 43 -16.42 -1.89 -1.19
CA ALA A 43 -17.42 -2.45 -0.28
C ALA A 43 -17.63 -1.58 0.96
N VAL A 44 -16.53 -1.08 1.56
CA VAL A 44 -16.58 -0.17 2.72
C VAL A 44 -17.18 1.18 2.32
N ASN A 45 -16.75 1.76 1.20
CA ASN A 45 -17.22 3.05 0.72
C ASN A 45 -18.70 3.01 0.33
N ASN A 46 -19.17 1.94 -0.32
CA ASN A 46 -20.57 1.75 -0.66
C ASN A 46 -21.44 1.61 0.58
N ALA A 47 -21.01 0.83 1.58
CA ALA A 47 -21.72 0.73 2.85
C ALA A 47 -21.84 2.08 3.57
N ALA A 48 -20.81 2.94 3.47
CA ALA A 48 -20.84 4.30 3.99
C ALA A 48 -21.80 5.22 3.22
N LEU A 49 -21.85 5.08 1.86
CA LEU A 49 -22.79 5.80 1.02
C LEU A 49 -24.25 5.39 1.30
N ASP A 50 -24.51 4.09 1.42
CA ASP A 50 -25.83 3.56 1.78
C ASP A 50 -26.28 4.10 3.15
N PHE A 51 -25.37 4.17 4.12
CA PHE A 51 -25.63 4.78 5.41
C PHE A 51 -25.92 6.28 5.34
N LYS A 52 -25.20 7.03 4.47
CA LYS A 52 -25.47 8.47 4.24
C LYS A 52 -26.83 8.68 3.61
N GLN A 53 -27.17 7.90 2.61
CA GLN A 53 -28.48 7.97 1.96
C GLN A 53 -29.58 7.65 2.96
N TRP A 54 -29.43 6.58 3.72
CA TRP A 54 -30.33 6.21 4.78
C TRP A 54 -30.48 7.31 5.83
N LYS A 55 -29.40 7.95 6.27
CA LYS A 55 -29.41 9.06 7.22
C LYS A 55 -30.10 10.31 6.62
N HIS A 56 -29.86 10.60 5.36
CA HIS A 56 -30.52 11.69 4.63
C HIS A 56 -32.03 11.42 4.53
N ASP A 57 -32.42 10.22 4.16
CA ASP A 57 -33.81 9.83 4.05
C ASP A 57 -34.51 9.90 5.41
N LYS A 58 -33.83 9.48 6.49
CA LYS A 58 -34.37 9.63 7.87
C LYS A 58 -34.42 11.07 8.33
N THR A 59 -33.53 11.94 7.92
CA THR A 59 -33.60 13.38 8.25
C THR A 59 -34.79 14.03 7.55
N ALA A 60 -35.08 13.65 6.31
CA ALA A 60 -36.29 14.06 5.59
C ALA A 60 -37.56 13.56 6.31
N PHE A 61 -37.54 12.34 6.86
CA PHE A 61 -38.61 11.83 7.73
C PHE A 61 -38.73 12.58 9.05
N ALA A 62 -37.63 13.09 9.64
CA ALA A 62 -37.63 13.80 10.92
C ALA A 62 -38.36 15.16 10.84
N GLU A 63 -38.45 15.76 9.66
CA GLU A 63 -39.21 17.00 9.44
C GLU A 63 -40.72 16.77 9.31
N GLY A 64 -41.21 15.55 9.59
CA GLY A 64 -42.66 15.26 9.73
C GLY A 64 -43.29 14.55 8.53
N ASP A 65 -42.47 14.10 7.58
CA ASP A 65 -42.94 13.49 6.33
C ASP A 65 -42.87 11.95 6.34
N PHE A 66 -43.41 11.33 7.40
CA PHE A 66 -43.63 9.86 7.36
C PHE A 66 -44.76 9.46 6.39
N GLY A 67 -45.43 10.43 5.80
CA GLY A 67 -46.62 10.16 5.05
C GLY A 67 -47.72 9.51 5.92
N GLU A 68 -48.91 9.32 5.39
CA GLU A 68 -49.93 8.50 6.05
C GLU A 68 -49.49 7.03 6.07
N ALA A 69 -49.80 6.32 7.19
CA ALA A 69 -49.51 4.91 7.29
C ALA A 69 -50.19 4.12 6.14
N PRO A 70 -49.49 3.25 5.44
CA PRO A 70 -50.08 2.47 4.35
C PRO A 70 -51.33 1.70 4.80
N GLU A 71 -52.30 1.58 3.90
CA GLU A 71 -53.52 0.79 4.18
C GLU A 71 -53.30 -0.70 4.16
N ASP A 72 -52.28 -1.17 3.38
CA ASP A 72 -51.88 -2.57 3.29
C ASP A 72 -51.20 -3.02 4.58
N ASP A 73 -51.68 -4.10 5.18
CA ASP A 73 -51.20 -4.60 6.48
C ASP A 73 -49.69 -4.95 6.46
N LYS A 74 -49.18 -5.46 5.35
CA LYS A 74 -47.76 -5.83 5.22
C LYS A 74 -46.88 -4.59 5.08
N ALA A 75 -47.31 -3.62 4.28
CA ALA A 75 -46.64 -2.35 4.12
C ALA A 75 -46.69 -1.53 5.42
N ARG A 76 -47.83 -1.55 6.14
CA ARG A 76 -47.99 -0.92 7.45
C ARG A 76 -47.05 -1.53 8.48
N ALA A 77 -46.96 -2.86 8.56
CA ALA A 77 -46.03 -3.53 9.50
C ALA A 77 -44.57 -3.22 9.21
N GLN A 78 -44.19 -2.98 7.96
CA GLN A 78 -42.85 -2.52 7.62
C GLN A 78 -42.67 -1.05 8.02
N TRP A 79 -43.62 -0.18 7.72
CA TRP A 79 -43.61 1.23 8.07
C TRP A 79 -43.51 1.44 9.59
N GLU A 80 -44.25 0.64 10.39
CA GLU A 80 -44.16 0.67 11.85
C GLU A 80 -42.81 0.24 12.39
N ARG A 81 -42.19 -0.79 11.78
CA ARG A 81 -40.83 -1.24 12.13
C ARG A 81 -39.80 -0.17 11.82
N ASP A 82 -39.89 0.44 10.64
CA ASP A 82 -38.95 1.48 10.21
C ASP A 82 -39.08 2.73 11.06
N ARG A 83 -40.31 3.08 11.44
CA ARG A 83 -40.60 4.17 12.39
C ARG A 83 -40.07 3.87 13.79
N ALA A 84 -40.31 2.67 14.32
CA ALA A 84 -39.83 2.28 15.65
C ALA A 84 -38.31 2.21 15.71
N ALA A 85 -37.65 1.71 14.63
CA ALA A 85 -36.20 1.73 14.48
C ALA A 85 -35.66 3.16 14.47
N TRP A 86 -36.33 4.07 13.74
CA TRP A 86 -35.94 5.48 13.68
C TRP A 86 -36.08 6.16 15.07
N GLU A 87 -37.20 5.94 15.78
CA GLU A 87 -37.42 6.47 17.13
C GLU A 87 -36.37 5.94 18.14
N ALA A 88 -35.94 4.69 17.99
CA ALA A 88 -34.89 4.09 18.81
C ALA A 88 -33.49 4.59 18.50
N GLU A 89 -33.21 4.92 17.24
CA GLU A 89 -31.90 5.40 16.76
C GLU A 89 -31.72 6.93 16.87
N GLY A 90 -32.76 7.69 17.16
CA GLY A 90 -32.67 9.14 17.45
C GLY A 90 -31.71 9.49 18.58
N SER A 91 -31.20 8.48 19.30
CA SER A 91 -30.15 8.59 20.32
C SER A 91 -28.72 8.34 19.79
N LEU A 92 -28.54 8.08 18.50
CA LEU A 92 -27.23 7.79 17.88
C LEU A 92 -26.56 9.05 17.32
N GLU A 93 -26.88 10.22 17.84
CA GLU A 93 -26.04 11.40 17.62
C GLU A 93 -24.62 11.12 18.14
N GLY A 94 -23.67 10.93 17.24
CA GLY A 94 -22.25 10.90 17.58
C GLY A 94 -21.44 9.72 17.07
N THR A 95 -21.98 8.78 16.32
CA THR A 95 -21.23 7.60 15.88
C THR A 95 -20.79 7.68 14.44
N LYS A 96 -19.51 7.95 14.30
CA LYS A 96 -18.57 7.78 13.20
C LYS A 96 -18.74 8.69 11.97
N PRO A 97 -17.67 9.46 11.64
CA PRO A 97 -17.56 10.03 10.32
C PRO A 97 -17.59 8.89 9.29
N ASP A 98 -18.19 9.16 8.14
CA ASP A 98 -18.25 8.23 7.02
C ASP A 98 -16.83 7.78 6.64
N PRO A 99 -16.47 6.52 6.76
CA PRO A 99 -15.15 6.06 6.38
C PRO A 99 -15.07 6.04 4.86
N VAL A 100 -14.45 7.06 4.30
CA VAL A 100 -13.99 6.99 2.90
C VAL A 100 -12.56 6.52 2.93
N ILE A 101 -12.32 5.29 2.48
CA ILE A 101 -10.97 4.74 2.38
C ILE A 101 -10.53 4.69 0.92
N LYS A 102 -9.39 5.30 0.62
CA LYS A 102 -8.82 5.34 -0.72
C LYS A 102 -7.86 4.17 -0.91
N PRO A 103 -8.05 3.29 -1.91
CA PRO A 103 -7.04 2.32 -2.28
C PRO A 103 -5.86 3.02 -2.96
N ILE A 104 -4.65 2.63 -2.59
CA ILE A 104 -3.40 3.05 -3.23
C ILE A 104 -2.77 1.81 -3.86
N PHE A 105 -2.70 1.78 -5.18
CA PHE A 105 -2.23 0.65 -5.97
C PHE A 105 -0.74 0.77 -6.24
N GLY A 106 0.02 -0.23 -5.83
CA GLY A 106 1.46 -0.27 -6.01
C GLY A 106 1.99 -1.68 -6.23
N CYS A 107 3.30 -1.77 -6.32
CA CYS A 107 4.04 -3.02 -6.40
C CYS A 107 5.45 -2.79 -5.85
N GLU A 108 5.96 -3.70 -5.04
CA GLU A 108 7.36 -3.76 -4.72
C GLU A 108 8.09 -4.52 -5.82
N VAL A 109 8.78 -3.81 -6.70
CA VAL A 109 9.49 -4.41 -7.82
C VAL A 109 10.93 -4.79 -7.44
N TYR A 110 11.49 -5.78 -8.14
CA TYR A 110 12.88 -6.18 -8.02
C TYR A 110 13.74 -5.44 -9.04
N PHE A 111 14.28 -4.29 -8.62
CA PHE A 111 15.17 -3.48 -9.44
C PHE A 111 16.54 -4.15 -9.59
N THR A 112 17.11 -4.09 -10.81
CA THR A 112 18.49 -4.48 -11.08
C THR A 112 19.22 -3.39 -11.86
N PRO A 113 20.47 -3.06 -11.49
CA PRO A 113 21.31 -2.18 -12.29
C PRO A 113 21.85 -2.84 -13.56
N ASP A 114 21.66 -4.16 -13.73
CA ASP A 114 22.09 -4.90 -14.92
C ASP A 114 21.09 -4.75 -16.07
N GLU A 115 21.33 -3.78 -16.94
CA GLU A 115 20.50 -3.50 -18.13
C GLU A 115 20.50 -4.66 -19.15
N THR A 116 21.47 -5.56 -19.08
CA THR A 116 21.57 -6.68 -20.03
C THR A 116 20.67 -7.84 -19.67
N LEU A 117 20.13 -7.84 -18.44
CA LEU A 117 19.34 -8.92 -17.88
C LEU A 117 20.05 -10.29 -17.99
N SER A 118 21.38 -10.30 -17.85
CA SER A 118 22.20 -11.51 -17.94
C SER A 118 21.66 -12.63 -17.04
N ARG A 119 21.82 -13.87 -17.50
CA ARG A 119 21.49 -15.11 -16.77
C ARG A 119 22.72 -15.93 -16.39
N ASP A 120 23.92 -15.38 -16.67
CA ASP A 120 25.21 -16.09 -16.46
C ASP A 120 25.60 -16.19 -14.99
N ARG A 121 25.02 -15.30 -14.17
CA ARG A 121 25.23 -15.26 -12.71
C ARG A 121 23.94 -14.89 -11.98
N LYS A 122 23.90 -15.19 -10.68
CA LYS A 122 22.79 -14.72 -9.82
C LYS A 122 22.72 -13.19 -9.88
N PRO A 123 21.56 -12.60 -10.20
CA PRO A 123 21.42 -11.16 -10.31
C PRO A 123 21.50 -10.49 -8.95
N GLU A 124 22.04 -9.28 -8.89
CA GLU A 124 21.80 -8.36 -7.78
C GLU A 124 20.40 -7.76 -7.94
N LEU A 125 19.60 -7.91 -6.90
CA LEU A 125 18.23 -7.45 -6.87
C LEU A 125 18.02 -6.54 -5.67
N TYR A 126 17.34 -5.44 -5.92
CA TYR A 126 17.02 -4.43 -4.93
C TYR A 126 15.53 -4.15 -4.95
N HIS A 127 14.95 -3.86 -3.79
CA HIS A 127 13.55 -3.48 -3.72
C HIS A 127 13.37 -2.02 -4.17
N MET A 128 12.28 -1.73 -4.84
CA MET A 128 11.79 -0.40 -5.15
C MET A 128 10.27 -0.44 -5.12
N ILE A 129 9.64 0.53 -4.46
CA ILE A 129 8.20 0.65 -4.47
C ILE A 129 7.78 1.54 -5.64
N LEU A 130 6.84 1.06 -6.45
CA LEU A 130 6.16 1.83 -7.48
C LEU A 130 4.69 1.96 -7.12
N ILE A 131 4.14 3.16 -7.22
CA ILE A 131 2.75 3.49 -6.90
C ILE A 131 2.12 4.18 -8.10
N ALA A 132 0.92 3.76 -8.49
CA ALA A 132 0.13 4.43 -9.49
C ALA A 132 -0.49 5.72 -8.92
N ARG A 133 -0.16 6.87 -9.51
CA ARG A 133 -0.72 8.16 -9.15
C ARG A 133 -2.07 8.43 -9.81
N ASN A 134 -2.29 7.86 -10.99
CA ASN A 134 -3.47 8.03 -11.83
C ASN A 134 -3.65 6.82 -12.76
N GLU A 135 -4.64 6.85 -13.63
CA GLU A 135 -4.93 5.77 -14.60
C GLU A 135 -3.73 5.47 -15.53
N THR A 136 -3.06 6.51 -16.04
CA THR A 136 -1.84 6.34 -16.85
C THR A 136 -0.75 5.60 -16.06
N GLY A 137 -0.52 6.01 -14.80
CA GLY A 137 0.41 5.34 -13.91
C GLY A 137 0.00 3.90 -13.61
N TYR A 138 -1.29 3.60 -13.47
CA TYR A 138 -1.77 2.24 -13.27
C TYR A 138 -1.47 1.34 -14.48
N VAL A 139 -1.73 1.84 -15.69
CA VAL A 139 -1.38 1.12 -16.94
C VAL A 139 0.13 0.93 -17.04
N ASN A 140 0.93 1.96 -16.75
CA ASN A 140 2.39 1.90 -16.77
C ASN A 140 2.96 0.94 -15.72
N LEU A 141 2.35 0.89 -14.54
CA LEU A 141 2.71 -0.09 -13.50
C LEU A 141 2.47 -1.53 -13.98
N MET A 142 1.30 -1.80 -14.57
CA MET A 142 0.99 -3.11 -15.16
C MET A 142 1.99 -3.48 -16.26
N GLN A 143 2.37 -2.54 -17.14
CA GLN A 143 3.35 -2.77 -18.19
C GLN A 143 4.74 -3.07 -17.61
N THR A 144 5.20 -2.28 -16.63
CA THR A 144 6.46 -2.49 -15.92
C THR A 144 6.54 -3.89 -15.33
N VAL A 145 5.53 -4.29 -14.58
CA VAL A 145 5.47 -5.61 -13.91
C VAL A 145 5.35 -6.76 -14.93
N SER A 146 4.56 -6.57 -16.00
CA SER A 146 4.40 -7.57 -17.06
C SER A 146 5.68 -7.79 -17.85
N GLU A 147 6.42 -6.74 -18.21
CA GLU A 147 7.72 -6.86 -18.86
C GLU A 147 8.75 -7.52 -17.94
N ALA A 148 8.79 -7.15 -16.66
CA ALA A 148 9.65 -7.80 -15.68
C ALA A 148 9.38 -9.30 -15.57
N ALA A 149 8.10 -9.70 -15.60
CA ALA A 149 7.69 -11.12 -15.52
C ALA A 149 7.97 -11.90 -16.82
N THR A 150 7.80 -11.29 -18.00
CA THR A 150 7.91 -11.98 -19.29
C THR A 150 9.31 -11.94 -19.90
N GLN A 151 10.00 -10.81 -19.77
CA GLN A 151 11.31 -10.59 -20.38
C GLN A 151 12.44 -10.59 -19.34
N GLY A 152 12.18 -10.03 -18.15
CA GLY A 152 13.15 -9.87 -17.07
C GLY A 152 13.30 -11.07 -16.14
N PHE A 153 12.44 -12.08 -16.22
CA PHE A 153 12.39 -13.15 -15.23
C PHE A 153 13.65 -14.03 -15.22
N TYR A 154 14.35 -13.99 -14.08
CA TYR A 154 15.42 -14.93 -13.72
C TYR A 154 15.56 -14.90 -12.20
N TYR A 155 15.19 -15.98 -11.51
CA TYR A 155 14.90 -16.08 -10.08
C TYR A 155 13.72 -15.20 -9.61
N LYS A 156 13.65 -13.95 -10.05
CA LYS A 156 12.61 -12.96 -9.77
C LYS A 156 12.32 -12.15 -11.04
N PRO A 157 11.13 -11.53 -11.15
CA PRO A 157 10.86 -10.57 -12.23
C PRO A 157 11.70 -9.31 -12.04
N ARG A 158 12.65 -9.07 -12.93
CA ARG A 158 13.63 -7.97 -12.82
C ARG A 158 13.16 -6.75 -13.59
N VAL A 159 13.27 -5.60 -12.93
CA VAL A 159 13.02 -4.28 -13.53
C VAL A 159 14.35 -3.56 -13.71
N THR A 160 14.63 -3.05 -14.90
CA THR A 160 15.82 -2.26 -15.21
C THR A 160 15.52 -0.77 -15.20
N LEU A 161 16.55 0.07 -15.23
CA LEU A 161 16.37 1.52 -15.33
C LEU A 161 15.71 1.92 -16.67
N ASP A 162 16.03 1.21 -17.76
CA ASP A 162 15.39 1.42 -19.07
C ASP A 162 13.89 1.10 -19.02
N ASN A 163 13.49 0.00 -18.38
CA ASN A 163 12.08 -0.32 -18.17
C ASN A 163 11.38 0.79 -17.39
N LEU A 164 11.96 1.28 -16.28
CA LEU A 164 11.41 2.40 -15.50
C LEU A 164 11.27 3.66 -16.35
N ARG A 165 12.26 4.02 -17.16
CA ARG A 165 12.21 5.21 -18.02
C ARG A 165 11.12 5.16 -19.06
N ARG A 166 10.85 3.99 -19.63
CA ARG A 166 9.78 3.80 -20.63
C ARG A 166 8.37 3.95 -20.05
N HIS A 167 8.19 3.56 -18.81
CA HIS A 167 6.87 3.49 -18.16
C HIS A 167 6.69 4.46 -16.99
N ARG A 168 7.54 5.46 -16.85
CA ARG A 168 7.59 6.38 -15.68
C ARG A 168 6.38 7.28 -15.49
N GLU A 169 5.64 7.57 -16.56
CA GLU A 169 4.56 8.56 -16.54
C GLU A 169 3.45 8.12 -15.57
N GLY A 170 3.06 9.05 -14.69
CA GLY A 170 2.03 8.79 -13.69
C GLY A 170 2.42 7.83 -12.58
N LEU A 171 3.71 7.44 -12.47
CA LEU A 171 4.23 6.66 -11.37
C LEU A 171 4.86 7.55 -10.29
N ILE A 172 4.71 7.11 -9.04
CA ILE A 172 5.50 7.54 -7.90
C ILE A 172 6.41 6.39 -7.52
N ALA A 173 7.66 6.70 -7.18
CA ALA A 173 8.62 5.70 -6.71
C ALA A 173 9.20 6.06 -5.34
N THR A 174 9.59 5.04 -4.57
CA THR A 174 10.35 5.23 -3.34
C THR A 174 11.63 4.38 -3.33
N SER A 175 12.57 4.73 -2.43
CA SER A 175 13.81 3.98 -2.24
C SER A 175 13.60 2.60 -1.58
N ALA A 176 12.38 2.27 -1.20
CA ALA A 176 11.97 1.05 -0.48
C ALA A 176 12.66 0.85 0.89
N CYS A 177 12.59 -0.38 1.40
CA CYS A 177 13.14 -0.81 2.68
C CYS A 177 14.66 -0.94 2.66
N ILE A 178 15.25 -1.57 3.68
CA ILE A 178 16.70 -1.83 3.77
C ILE A 178 17.26 -2.66 2.60
N ALA A 179 16.40 -3.33 1.84
CA ALA A 179 16.78 -4.08 0.64
C ALA A 179 16.80 -3.20 -0.62
N GLY A 180 16.46 -1.91 -0.54
CA GLY A 180 16.61 -0.96 -1.64
C GLY A 180 18.07 -0.68 -1.98
N ILE A 181 18.36 -0.23 -3.22
CA ILE A 181 19.73 0.01 -3.67
C ILE A 181 20.41 1.14 -2.90
N ILE A 182 19.69 2.22 -2.58
CA ILE A 182 20.23 3.36 -1.83
C ILE A 182 20.59 2.94 -0.39
N PRO A 183 19.68 2.32 0.41
CA PRO A 183 20.03 1.79 1.72
C PRO A 183 21.19 0.79 1.69
N LYS A 184 21.24 -0.11 0.70
CA LYS A 184 22.34 -1.08 0.56
C LYS A 184 23.67 -0.43 0.24
N CYS A 185 23.71 0.65 -0.55
CA CYS A 185 24.93 1.43 -0.78
C CYS A 185 25.41 2.10 0.53
N ILE A 186 24.50 2.66 1.32
CA ILE A 186 24.84 3.24 2.64
C ILE A 186 25.43 2.17 3.56
N ASP A 187 24.75 1.02 3.69
CA ASP A 187 25.22 -0.08 4.52
C ASP A 187 26.61 -0.59 4.11
N ARG A 188 26.91 -0.55 2.80
CA ARG A 188 28.22 -0.89 2.24
C ARG A 188 29.28 0.23 2.36
N ASN A 189 28.95 1.36 3.01
CA ASN A 189 29.78 2.55 3.11
C ASN A 189 30.14 3.16 1.75
N GLN A 190 29.20 3.11 0.78
CA GLN A 190 29.32 3.65 -0.56
C GLN A 190 28.41 4.87 -0.74
N LEU A 191 28.67 5.92 0.04
CA LEU A 191 27.78 7.09 0.11
C LEU A 191 27.63 7.80 -1.24
N ASP A 192 28.72 7.98 -1.98
CA ASP A 192 28.70 8.61 -3.30
C ASP A 192 27.82 7.81 -4.29
N GLU A 193 27.81 6.48 -4.17
CA GLU A 193 26.97 5.62 -4.99
C GLU A 193 25.50 5.76 -4.61
N ALA A 194 25.21 5.83 -3.30
CA ALA A 194 23.86 6.07 -2.81
C ALA A 194 23.29 7.40 -3.31
N ILE A 195 24.10 8.47 -3.30
CA ILE A 195 23.73 9.78 -3.83
C ILE A 195 23.47 9.70 -5.34
N ARG A 196 24.34 9.05 -6.12
CA ARG A 196 24.15 8.88 -7.56
C ARG A 196 22.85 8.14 -7.91
N TRP A 197 22.50 7.09 -7.15
CA TRP A 197 21.24 6.40 -7.35
C TRP A 197 20.03 7.27 -6.99
N ALA A 198 20.12 8.04 -5.93
CA ALA A 198 19.07 8.98 -5.56
C ALA A 198 18.83 10.06 -6.63
N GLU A 199 19.91 10.61 -7.20
CA GLU A 199 19.84 11.54 -8.32
C GLU A 199 19.27 10.88 -9.59
N THR A 200 19.73 9.66 -9.91
CA THR A 200 19.25 8.90 -11.07
C THR A 200 17.74 8.66 -10.98
N PHE A 201 17.22 8.28 -9.83
CA PHE A 201 15.78 8.04 -9.67
C PHE A 201 14.99 9.34 -9.65
N ARG A 202 15.49 10.40 -8.98
CA ARG A 202 14.88 11.73 -9.06
C ARG A 202 14.68 12.18 -10.52
N ASP A 203 15.72 11.98 -11.35
CA ASP A 203 15.72 12.43 -12.76
C ASP A 203 14.98 11.45 -13.70
N THR A 204 14.72 10.22 -13.23
CA THR A 204 13.95 9.23 -13.99
C THR A 204 12.45 9.47 -13.87
N PHE A 205 11.94 9.77 -12.70
CA PHE A 205 10.52 10.01 -12.48
C PHE A 205 10.16 11.49 -12.69
N GLU A 206 8.87 11.79 -12.83
CA GLU A 206 8.39 13.17 -12.93
C GLU A 206 8.78 13.98 -11.68
N PRO A 207 9.01 15.29 -11.81
CA PRO A 207 9.42 16.13 -10.68
C PRO A 207 8.49 15.96 -9.48
N GLY A 208 9.09 15.59 -8.34
CA GLY A 208 8.36 15.38 -7.09
C GLY A 208 7.72 13.99 -6.92
N ASN A 209 7.94 13.06 -7.85
CA ASN A 209 7.39 11.70 -7.81
C ASN A 209 8.43 10.64 -7.36
N PHE A 210 9.62 11.04 -6.95
CA PHE A 210 10.55 10.16 -6.26
C PHE A 210 10.72 10.59 -4.79
N TYR A 211 10.69 9.61 -3.87
CA TYR A 211 10.81 9.82 -2.44
C TYR A 211 11.91 8.93 -1.86
N ILE A 212 12.64 9.44 -0.91
CA ILE A 212 13.45 8.60 -0.01
C ILE A 212 12.52 8.07 1.08
N GLU A 213 12.54 6.76 1.26
CA GLU A 213 11.73 6.06 2.24
C GLU A 213 12.54 5.77 3.49
N ILE A 214 11.95 5.99 4.66
CA ILE A 214 12.50 5.63 5.96
C ILE A 214 11.54 4.72 6.71
N GLN A 215 12.09 3.79 7.47
CA GLN A 215 11.36 2.82 8.28
C GLN A 215 11.99 2.71 9.66
N ASP A 216 11.23 2.26 10.65
CA ASP A 216 11.72 1.99 12.00
C ASP A 216 11.11 0.67 12.50
N HIS A 217 11.86 -0.40 12.35
CA HIS A 217 11.48 -1.77 12.72
C HIS A 217 12.28 -2.27 13.93
N GLY A 218 13.18 -1.45 14.47
CA GLY A 218 14.08 -1.83 15.53
C GLY A 218 15.15 -2.84 15.10
N ILE A 219 15.48 -2.89 13.81
CA ILE A 219 16.45 -3.82 13.25
C ILE A 219 17.82 -3.17 13.07
N THR A 220 18.80 -4.02 12.83
CA THR A 220 20.16 -3.61 12.50
C THR A 220 20.56 -4.26 11.16
N THR A 221 21.19 -3.48 10.29
CA THR A 221 21.67 -3.96 8.99
C THR A 221 22.79 -5.00 9.14
N ASP A 222 23.13 -5.69 8.05
CA ASP A 222 24.20 -6.70 8.01
C ASP A 222 25.57 -6.16 8.49
N ARG A 223 25.79 -4.85 8.39
CA ARG A 223 27.03 -4.18 8.81
C ARG A 223 26.93 -3.38 10.11
N GLY A 224 25.82 -3.52 10.81
CA GLY A 224 25.65 -2.97 12.15
C GLY A 224 25.05 -1.58 12.23
N LEU A 225 24.50 -1.01 11.15
CA LEU A 225 23.75 0.23 11.21
C LEU A 225 22.36 -0.03 11.80
N THR A 226 21.96 0.72 12.81
CA THR A 226 20.58 0.72 13.30
C THR A 226 19.66 1.46 12.34
N ASP A 227 18.34 1.19 12.38
CA ASP A 227 17.33 1.92 11.60
C ASP A 227 17.45 3.43 11.75
N GLU A 228 17.70 3.90 12.98
CA GLU A 228 17.88 5.33 13.23
C GLU A 228 19.11 5.89 12.50
N GLN A 229 20.23 5.18 12.52
CA GLN A 229 21.47 5.62 11.85
C GLN A 229 21.31 5.61 10.33
N LEU A 230 20.64 4.59 9.79
CA LEU A 230 20.34 4.49 8.36
C LEU A 230 19.37 5.61 7.96
N SER A 231 18.29 5.81 8.70
CA SER A 231 17.30 6.86 8.42
C SER A 231 17.90 8.26 8.44
N ARG A 232 18.82 8.56 9.35
CA ARG A 232 19.53 9.85 9.37
C ARG A 232 20.31 10.08 8.08
N GLN A 233 21.07 9.08 7.59
CA GLN A 233 21.84 9.17 6.35
C GLN A 233 20.89 9.29 5.13
N LEU A 234 19.81 8.56 5.10
CA LEU A 234 18.77 8.67 4.06
C LEU A 234 18.15 10.08 4.02
N ILE A 235 17.85 10.67 5.16
CA ILE A 235 17.33 12.03 5.25
C ILE A 235 18.37 13.06 4.75
N ASP A 236 19.65 12.88 5.06
CA ASP A 236 20.71 13.76 4.59
C ASP A 236 20.90 13.67 3.07
N ILE A 237 20.84 12.46 2.49
CA ILE A 237 20.83 12.27 1.03
C ILE A 237 19.59 12.94 0.41
N ALA A 238 18.40 12.76 1.00
CA ALA A 238 17.18 13.38 0.49
C ALA A 238 17.29 14.91 0.42
N ARG A 239 17.85 15.53 1.45
CA ARG A 239 18.11 16.97 1.49
C ARG A 239 19.12 17.41 0.43
N GLN A 240 20.22 16.67 0.30
CA GLN A 240 21.28 16.96 -0.68
C GLN A 240 20.76 16.87 -2.12
N VAL A 241 19.96 15.84 -2.42
CA VAL A 241 19.42 15.58 -3.77
C VAL A 241 18.16 16.42 -4.06
N GLY A 242 17.54 16.99 -3.02
CA GLY A 242 16.34 17.82 -3.17
C GLY A 242 15.06 17.02 -3.37
N VAL A 243 14.94 15.82 -2.78
CA VAL A 243 13.73 14.99 -2.80
C VAL A 243 13.07 14.92 -1.42
N LYS A 244 11.79 14.57 -1.40
CA LYS A 244 11.05 14.43 -0.14
C LYS A 244 11.32 13.09 0.52
N VAL A 245 11.09 13.05 1.83
CA VAL A 245 11.13 11.82 2.63
C VAL A 245 9.71 11.36 2.93
N ILE A 246 9.48 10.06 2.92
CA ILE A 246 8.26 9.41 3.37
C ILE A 246 8.59 8.35 4.42
N ALA A 247 7.76 8.26 5.46
CA ALA A 247 7.83 7.18 6.45
C ALA A 247 6.79 6.11 6.11
N THR A 248 7.19 4.85 6.14
CA THR A 248 6.32 3.69 5.91
C THR A 248 6.55 2.61 6.96
N ASN A 249 5.62 1.66 7.03
CA ASN A 249 5.74 0.55 7.98
C ASN A 249 6.15 -0.78 7.34
N ASP A 250 5.98 -0.94 6.03
CA ASP A 250 6.27 -2.22 5.34
C ASP A 250 5.69 -3.43 6.12
N PHE A 251 4.43 -3.31 6.57
CA PHE A 251 3.84 -4.27 7.47
C PHE A 251 3.45 -5.56 6.73
N HIS A 252 3.68 -6.70 7.39
CA HIS A 252 3.38 -8.03 6.86
C HIS A 252 2.32 -8.77 7.69
N TYR A 253 1.87 -8.16 8.78
CA TYR A 253 0.78 -8.64 9.66
C TYR A 253 0.07 -7.46 10.32
N LEU A 254 -1.19 -7.66 10.75
CA LEU A 254 -2.05 -6.57 11.23
C LEU A 254 -1.79 -6.15 12.66
N THR A 255 -1.54 -7.11 13.52
CA THR A 255 -1.37 -6.88 14.95
C THR A 255 -0.10 -7.59 15.46
N ARG A 256 0.41 -7.15 16.60
CA ARG A 256 1.59 -7.76 17.21
C ARG A 256 1.41 -9.25 17.53
N GLU A 257 0.19 -9.66 17.79
CA GLU A 257 -0.18 -11.02 18.08
C GLU A 257 -0.06 -11.94 16.87
N ASP A 258 -0.08 -11.38 15.65
CA ASP A 258 0.06 -12.11 14.39
C ASP A 258 1.52 -12.40 14.01
N ALA A 259 2.49 -11.78 14.67
CA ALA A 259 3.92 -11.95 14.37
C ALA A 259 4.36 -13.43 14.33
N PRO A 260 3.96 -14.32 15.28
CA PRO A 260 4.32 -15.74 15.20
C PRO A 260 3.74 -16.46 13.98
N VAL A 261 2.60 -16.00 13.45
CA VAL A 261 1.99 -16.55 12.23
C VAL A 261 2.87 -16.21 11.02
N GLN A 262 3.36 -14.98 10.95
CA GLN A 262 4.29 -14.56 9.89
C GLN A 262 5.58 -15.36 9.95
N ASP A 263 6.18 -15.57 11.13
CA ASP A 263 7.39 -16.39 11.29
C ASP A 263 7.20 -17.80 10.72
N ILE A 264 6.05 -18.42 10.99
CA ILE A 264 5.72 -19.75 10.44
C ILE A 264 5.62 -19.67 8.91
N MET A 265 4.94 -18.68 8.35
CA MET A 265 4.81 -18.51 6.91
C MET A 265 6.16 -18.29 6.22
N MET A 266 7.02 -17.46 6.81
CA MET A 266 8.39 -17.26 6.33
C MET A 266 9.19 -18.57 6.36
N CYS A 267 9.10 -19.34 7.44
CA CYS A 267 9.78 -20.63 7.54
C CYS A 267 9.31 -21.62 6.46
N ILE A 268 8.01 -21.67 6.18
CA ILE A 268 7.46 -22.47 5.07
C ILE A 268 8.04 -22.01 3.73
N GLY A 269 8.04 -20.69 3.47
CA GLY A 269 8.56 -20.10 2.22
C GLY A 269 10.05 -20.30 2.00
N MET A 270 10.83 -20.32 3.09
CA MET A 270 12.29 -20.50 3.07
C MET A 270 12.75 -21.94 3.29
N ASN A 271 11.82 -22.88 3.48
CA ASN A 271 12.11 -24.27 3.88
C ASN A 271 13.00 -24.34 5.14
N SER A 272 12.68 -23.53 6.14
CA SER A 272 13.36 -23.38 7.43
C SER A 272 12.46 -23.83 8.57
N LYS A 273 12.93 -23.72 9.80
CA LYS A 273 12.18 -24.04 11.02
C LYS A 273 12.09 -22.78 11.89
N VAL A 274 11.02 -22.70 12.66
CA VAL A 274 10.91 -21.77 13.79
C VAL A 274 11.68 -22.41 14.94
N ASP A 275 12.72 -21.74 15.43
CA ASP A 275 13.53 -22.20 16.58
C ASP A 275 12.84 -21.86 17.90
#